data_5a26cea0480070b53eec0cf9da92a140
#
_entry.id   5a26cea0480070b53eec0cf9da92a140
#
_cell.length_a   1.000
_cell.length_b   1.000
_cell.length_c   1.000
_cell.angle_alpha   90.00
_cell.angle_beta   90.00
_cell.angle_gamma   90.00
#
_symmetry.space_group_name_H-M   'P 1'
#
loop_
_entity.id
_entity.type
_entity.pdbx_description
1 polymer ?
#
loop_
_entity_poly.entity_id
_entity_poly.type
_entity_poly.pdbx_seq_one_letter_code
_entity_poly.pdbx_strand_id
1 'polypeptide(L)'
;MTKNLKKFLLVTFNVIIFFAFSLLHYSDVLSFDFFGAGTTLLIPLLVAFSLWHSPITCAMAGMLSGIIMDSSAQGVYCFNAIILLLVGVFVSVTSNTLFNKNLPSAIVISLICSVIYYLMQWAIFHTFSEGVKHSLSFLLEISLPSAILTALFIFPFYYLYKYVEKIKLQ
;
A
#
# COMPACT_ATOMS: atom_id res chain seq x y z
N MET A 1 -31.41 7.47 12.83
CA MET A 1 -30.41 7.45 11.77
C MET A 1 -30.48 6.09 11.07
N THR A 2 -30.85 6.02 9.79
CA THR A 2 -31.06 4.77 9.06
C THR A 2 -29.75 3.98 8.96
N LYS A 3 -29.82 2.65 9.06
CA LYS A 3 -28.68 1.72 9.02
C LYS A 3 -27.78 1.94 7.78
N ASN A 4 -28.39 2.34 6.67
CA ASN A 4 -27.71 2.67 5.42
C ASN A 4 -26.88 3.97 5.51
N LEU A 5 -27.36 4.97 6.26
CA LEU A 5 -26.62 6.22 6.45
C LEU A 5 -25.36 6.03 7.31
N LYS A 6 -25.44 5.22 8.37
CA LYS A 6 -24.27 4.85 9.18
C LYS A 6 -23.21 4.13 8.33
N LYS A 7 -23.64 3.16 7.51
CA LYS A 7 -22.74 2.42 6.62
C LYS A 7 -22.04 3.33 5.60
N PHE A 8 -22.80 4.23 5.01
CA PHE A 8 -22.26 5.21 4.05
C PHE A 8 -21.24 6.15 4.72
N LEU A 9 -21.57 6.73 5.88
CA LEU A 9 -20.67 7.60 6.63
C LEU A 9 -19.34 6.90 7.02
N LEU A 10 -19.40 5.62 7.43
CA LEU A 10 -18.21 4.87 7.80
C LEU A 10 -17.32 4.56 6.58
N VAL A 11 -17.91 4.22 5.44
CA VAL A 11 -17.14 4.01 4.21
C VAL A 11 -16.47 5.32 3.77
N THR A 12 -17.21 6.42 3.79
CA THR A 12 -16.67 7.75 3.46
C THR A 12 -15.55 8.16 4.41
N PHE A 13 -15.69 7.90 5.71
CA PHE A 13 -14.66 8.17 6.71
C PHE A 13 -13.39 7.36 6.47
N ASN A 14 -13.51 6.06 6.11
CA ASN A 14 -12.38 5.22 5.75
C ASN A 14 -11.63 5.73 4.52
N VAL A 15 -12.37 6.16 3.50
CA VAL A 15 -11.80 6.74 2.29
C VAL A 15 -11.07 8.05 2.62
N ILE A 16 -11.65 8.90 3.45
CA ILE A 16 -11.00 10.16 3.89
C ILE A 16 -9.70 9.88 4.65
N ILE A 17 -9.70 8.93 5.58
CA ILE A 17 -8.49 8.52 6.30
C ILE A 17 -7.43 8.03 5.33
N PHE A 18 -7.80 7.18 4.38
CA PHE A 18 -6.88 6.67 3.38
C PHE A 18 -6.23 7.80 2.57
N PHE A 19 -7.02 8.76 2.09
CA PHE A 19 -6.49 9.92 1.37
C PHE A 19 -5.67 10.86 2.24
N ALA A 20 -6.04 11.08 3.48
CA ALA A 20 -5.25 11.89 4.42
C ALA A 20 -3.85 11.29 4.63
N PHE A 21 -3.75 9.97 4.82
CA PHE A 21 -2.46 9.29 4.92
C PHE A 21 -1.68 9.31 3.60
N SER A 22 -2.35 9.22 2.45
CA SER A 22 -1.70 9.35 1.13
C SER A 22 -1.08 10.74 0.93
N LEU A 23 -1.78 11.78 1.33
CA LEU A 23 -1.26 13.15 1.27
C LEU A 23 -0.13 13.42 2.27
N LEU A 24 -0.21 12.85 3.48
CA LEU A 24 0.86 12.95 4.47
C LEU A 24 2.14 12.24 4.00
N HIS A 25 2.00 11.11 3.31
CA HIS A 25 3.14 10.43 2.69
C HIS A 25 3.77 11.28 1.57
N TYR A 26 2.94 11.96 0.78
CA TYR A 26 3.40 12.88 -0.27
C TYR A 26 4.23 14.06 0.27
N SER A 27 3.90 14.57 1.47
CA SER A 27 4.60 15.71 2.10
C SER A 27 5.93 15.35 2.77
N ASP A 28 6.46 14.15 2.57
CA ASP A 28 7.68 13.60 3.19
C ASP A 28 7.68 13.59 4.74
N VAL A 29 6.60 14.00 5.37
CA VAL A 29 6.47 14.00 6.85
C VAL A 29 6.52 12.58 7.41
N LEU A 30 6.11 11.58 6.63
CA LEU A 30 6.06 10.16 7.01
C LEU A 30 7.07 9.30 6.22
N SER A 31 8.01 9.91 5.50
CA SER A 31 9.12 9.18 4.91
C SER A 31 10.15 8.85 6.00
N PHE A 32 10.18 7.60 6.44
CA PHE A 32 11.21 7.12 7.36
C PHE A 32 12.35 6.54 6.54
N ASP A 33 13.42 7.30 6.38
CA ASP A 33 14.67 6.83 5.80
C ASP A 33 15.52 6.16 6.88
N PHE A 34 15.45 4.85 6.94
CA PHE A 34 16.34 4.05 7.79
C PHE A 34 17.51 3.53 6.97
N PHE A 35 18.73 4.03 7.22
CA PHE A 35 19.96 3.63 6.52
C PHE A 35 19.90 3.78 4.99
N GLY A 36 19.22 4.78 4.46
CA GLY A 36 19.03 4.97 3.02
C GLY A 36 17.94 4.10 2.40
N ALA A 37 17.26 3.29 3.20
CA ALA A 37 16.09 2.53 2.77
C ALA A 37 14.81 3.35 3.00
N GLY A 38 14.27 3.92 1.94
CA GLY A 38 12.99 4.66 1.98
C GLY A 38 11.82 3.71 2.18
N THR A 39 10.90 4.05 3.10
CA THR A 39 9.68 3.24 3.34
C THR A 39 8.47 3.83 2.62
N THR A 40 7.76 3.00 1.87
CA THR A 40 6.52 3.40 1.20
C THR A 40 5.30 2.97 2.01
N LEU A 41 4.86 3.83 2.94
CA LEU A 41 3.73 3.54 3.85
C LEU A 41 2.39 3.33 3.14
N LEU A 42 2.27 3.73 1.88
CA LEU A 42 1.05 3.54 1.09
C LEU A 42 0.73 2.07 0.81
N ILE A 43 1.73 1.21 0.67
CA ILE A 43 1.52 -0.22 0.40
C ILE A 43 0.83 -0.91 1.59
N PRO A 44 1.36 -0.88 2.83
CA PRO A 44 0.67 -1.50 3.96
C PRO A 44 -0.67 -0.83 4.28
N LEU A 45 -0.80 0.46 4.06
CA LEU A 45 -2.07 1.17 4.19
C LEU A 45 -3.11 0.63 3.20
N LEU A 46 -2.75 0.49 1.92
CA LEU A 46 -3.62 -0.05 0.87
C LEU A 46 -3.97 -1.52 1.13
N VAL A 47 -3.01 -2.32 1.57
CA VAL A 47 -3.24 -3.72 1.97
C VAL A 47 -4.25 -3.78 3.12
N ALA A 48 -4.05 -3.01 4.19
CA ALA A 48 -4.98 -2.96 5.31
C ALA A 48 -6.39 -2.50 4.90
N PHE A 49 -6.50 -1.49 4.04
CA PHE A 49 -7.77 -1.03 3.48
C PHE A 49 -8.46 -2.13 2.65
N SER A 50 -7.69 -2.83 1.81
CA SER A 50 -8.21 -3.80 0.84
C SER A 50 -8.75 -5.09 1.49
N LEU A 51 -8.33 -5.42 2.72
CA LEU A 51 -8.87 -6.57 3.46
C LEU A 51 -10.36 -6.47 3.76
N TRP A 52 -10.92 -5.27 3.85
CA TRP A 52 -12.32 -5.04 4.25
C TRP A 52 -13.20 -4.39 3.18
N HIS A 53 -12.61 -3.99 2.04
CA HIS A 53 -13.35 -3.28 0.99
C HIS A 53 -13.47 -4.12 -0.29
N SER A 54 -14.42 -3.73 -1.16
CA SER A 54 -14.65 -4.41 -2.43
C SER A 54 -13.48 -4.18 -3.41
N PRO A 55 -13.23 -5.10 -4.36
CA PRO A 55 -12.12 -4.96 -5.33
C PRO A 55 -12.17 -3.67 -6.13
N ILE A 56 -13.38 -3.22 -6.51
CA ILE A 56 -13.56 -1.98 -7.28
C ILE A 56 -13.15 -0.76 -6.44
N THR A 57 -13.56 -0.70 -5.17
CA THR A 57 -13.19 0.39 -4.26
C THR A 57 -11.67 0.40 -4.03
N CYS A 58 -11.07 -0.77 -3.89
CA CYS A 58 -9.63 -0.91 -3.70
C CYS A 58 -8.82 -0.52 -4.95
N ALA A 59 -9.33 -0.86 -6.14
CA ALA A 59 -8.75 -0.43 -7.40
C ALA A 59 -8.72 1.10 -7.51
N MET A 60 -9.85 1.75 -7.23
CA MET A 60 -9.96 3.21 -7.27
C MET A 60 -9.05 3.88 -6.24
N ALA A 61 -9.02 3.38 -5.01
CA ALA A 61 -8.16 3.89 -3.95
C ALA A 61 -6.67 3.73 -4.32
N GLY A 62 -6.27 2.56 -4.80
CA GLY A 62 -4.90 2.30 -5.26
C GLY A 62 -4.49 3.19 -6.43
N MET A 63 -5.35 3.33 -7.44
CA MET A 63 -5.11 4.20 -8.59
C MET A 63 -4.91 5.66 -8.17
N LEU A 64 -5.82 6.20 -7.36
CA LEU A 64 -5.77 7.60 -6.93
C LEU A 64 -4.54 7.89 -6.06
N SER A 65 -4.21 7.00 -5.12
CA SER A 65 -3.00 7.14 -4.30
C SER A 65 -1.72 7.05 -5.12
N GLY A 66 -1.71 6.18 -6.13
CA GLY A 66 -0.60 6.07 -7.06
C GLY A 66 -0.42 7.30 -7.95
N ILE A 67 -1.50 7.92 -8.43
CA ILE A 67 -1.45 9.18 -9.16
C ILE A 67 -0.85 10.30 -8.29
N ILE A 68 -1.21 10.35 -7.00
CA ILE A 68 -0.61 11.32 -6.05
C ILE A 68 0.90 11.08 -5.93
N MET A 69 1.35 9.83 -5.82
CA MET A 69 2.78 9.50 -5.81
C MET A 69 3.48 9.87 -7.12
N ASP A 70 2.86 9.54 -8.25
CA ASP A 70 3.44 9.82 -9.57
C ASP A 70 3.56 11.32 -9.86
N SER A 71 2.74 12.16 -9.23
CA SER A 71 2.81 13.61 -9.41
C SER A 71 4.07 14.25 -8.79
N SER A 72 4.71 13.59 -7.84
CA SER A 72 5.98 14.02 -7.22
C SER A 72 7.20 13.34 -7.78
N ALA A 73 7.03 12.18 -8.43
CA ALA A 73 8.14 11.39 -8.94
C ALA A 73 8.64 11.92 -10.29
N GLN A 74 9.91 12.26 -10.36
CA GLN A 74 10.62 12.53 -11.63
C GLN A 74 10.95 11.18 -12.30
N GLY A 75 9.93 10.45 -12.79
CA GLY A 75 10.13 9.12 -13.33
C GLY A 75 9.11 8.74 -14.42
N VAL A 76 8.84 7.45 -14.52
CA VAL A 76 7.85 6.91 -15.46
C VAL A 76 6.45 7.28 -14.99
N TYR A 77 5.75 8.08 -15.78
CA TYR A 77 4.37 8.48 -15.50
C TYR A 77 3.44 7.28 -15.32
N CYS A 78 2.57 7.35 -14.34
CA CYS A 78 1.56 6.32 -14.02
C CYS A 78 2.10 4.98 -13.52
N PHE A 79 3.40 4.85 -13.19
CA PHE A 79 3.97 3.61 -12.68
C PHE A 79 3.33 3.19 -11.34
N ASN A 80 3.34 4.09 -10.36
CA ASN A 80 2.77 3.83 -9.04
C ASN A 80 1.24 3.65 -9.12
N ALA A 81 0.56 4.41 -9.98
CA ALA A 81 -0.87 4.29 -10.19
C ALA A 81 -1.27 2.89 -10.66
N ILE A 82 -0.55 2.33 -11.64
CA ILE A 82 -0.84 0.99 -12.17
C ILE A 82 -0.54 -0.09 -11.12
N ILE A 83 0.62 -0.02 -10.46
CA ILE A 83 1.01 -1.05 -9.50
C ILE A 83 0.09 -1.04 -8.27
N LEU A 84 -0.20 0.13 -7.70
CA LEU A 84 -1.08 0.21 -6.53
C LEU A 84 -2.52 -0.18 -6.86
N LEU A 85 -3.01 0.10 -8.08
CA LEU A 85 -4.28 -0.43 -8.55
C LEU A 85 -4.28 -1.97 -8.53
N LEU A 86 -3.26 -2.59 -9.14
CA LEU A 86 -3.14 -4.05 -9.19
C LEU A 86 -3.02 -4.67 -7.79
N VAL A 87 -2.21 -4.07 -6.91
CA VAL A 87 -2.07 -4.50 -5.52
C VAL A 87 -3.42 -4.44 -4.80
N GLY A 88 -4.15 -3.33 -4.92
CA GLY A 88 -5.47 -3.17 -4.29
C GLY A 88 -6.47 -4.23 -4.72
N VAL A 89 -6.58 -4.50 -6.02
CA VAL A 89 -7.44 -5.55 -6.55
C VAL A 89 -6.99 -6.94 -6.08
N PHE A 90 -5.70 -7.24 -6.24
CA PHE A 90 -5.13 -8.53 -5.87
C PHE A 90 -5.39 -8.86 -4.40
N VAL A 91 -5.10 -7.94 -3.49
CA VAL A 91 -5.31 -8.12 -2.05
C VAL A 91 -6.79 -8.30 -1.73
N SER A 92 -7.68 -7.50 -2.31
CA SER A 92 -9.12 -7.59 -2.05
C SER A 92 -9.70 -8.91 -2.54
N VAL A 93 -9.31 -9.39 -3.73
CA VAL A 93 -9.75 -10.69 -4.26
C VAL A 93 -9.21 -11.83 -3.42
N THR A 94 -7.91 -11.80 -3.11
CA THR A 94 -7.23 -12.85 -2.34
C THR A 94 -7.79 -12.95 -0.91
N SER A 95 -8.06 -11.83 -0.26
CA SER A 95 -8.62 -11.80 1.09
C SER A 95 -10.06 -12.33 1.18
N ASN A 96 -10.82 -12.19 0.09
CA ASN A 96 -12.20 -12.69 0.05
C ASN A 96 -12.30 -14.17 -0.33
N THR A 97 -11.29 -14.73 -1.00
CA THR A 97 -11.33 -16.10 -1.53
C THR A 97 -10.44 -17.08 -0.78
N LEU A 98 -9.24 -16.69 -0.38
CA LEU A 98 -8.19 -17.60 0.08
C LEU A 98 -7.78 -17.42 1.55
N PHE A 99 -7.87 -16.20 2.08
CA PHE A 99 -7.33 -15.91 3.40
C PHE A 99 -8.41 -15.40 4.36
N ASN A 100 -8.35 -15.89 5.59
CA ASN A 100 -9.07 -15.26 6.69
C ASN A 100 -8.50 -13.86 6.97
N LYS A 101 -9.35 -12.91 7.35
CA LYS A 101 -8.96 -11.53 7.68
C LYS A 101 -8.22 -11.46 9.03
N ASN A 102 -7.17 -12.27 9.18
CA ASN A 102 -6.34 -12.38 10.37
C ASN A 102 -5.05 -11.58 10.18
N LEU A 103 -4.47 -11.14 11.30
CA LEU A 103 -3.22 -10.39 11.31
C LEU A 103 -2.05 -11.13 10.61
N PRO A 104 -1.80 -12.44 10.82
CA PRO A 104 -0.73 -13.14 10.12
C PRO A 104 -0.90 -13.15 8.61
N SER A 105 -2.14 -13.32 8.11
CA SER A 105 -2.43 -13.23 6.68
C SER A 105 -2.15 -11.82 6.13
N ALA A 106 -2.49 -10.78 6.88
CA ALA A 106 -2.21 -9.40 6.50
C ALA A 106 -0.71 -9.12 6.37
N ILE A 107 0.11 -9.66 7.29
CA ILE A 107 1.58 -9.52 7.26
C ILE A 107 2.16 -10.20 6.03
N VAL A 108 1.76 -11.44 5.76
CA VAL A 108 2.26 -12.20 4.61
C VAL A 108 1.90 -11.50 3.29
N ILE A 109 0.65 -11.07 3.14
CA ILE A 109 0.18 -10.36 1.95
C ILE A 109 0.92 -9.03 1.79
N SER A 110 1.09 -8.25 2.88
CA SER A 110 1.83 -6.98 2.86
C SER A 110 3.28 -7.20 2.43
N LEU A 111 3.94 -8.23 2.95
CA LEU A 111 5.32 -8.56 2.59
C LEU A 111 5.44 -8.93 1.12
N ILE A 112 4.56 -9.79 0.61
CA ILE A 112 4.54 -10.18 -0.81
C ILE A 112 4.34 -8.94 -1.70
N CYS A 113 3.36 -8.10 -1.38
CA CYS A 113 3.06 -6.90 -2.16
C CYS A 113 4.23 -5.90 -2.12
N SER A 114 4.87 -5.71 -0.95
CA SER A 114 6.04 -4.83 -0.83
C SER A 114 7.22 -5.34 -1.65
N VAL A 115 7.52 -6.64 -1.56
CA VAL A 115 8.61 -7.25 -2.35
C VAL A 115 8.35 -7.09 -3.85
N ILE A 116 7.14 -7.38 -4.32
CA ILE A 116 6.77 -7.22 -5.74
C ILE A 116 6.92 -5.75 -6.17
N TYR A 117 6.47 -4.81 -5.36
CA TYR A 117 6.58 -3.38 -5.66
C TYR A 117 8.04 -2.95 -5.83
N TYR A 118 8.90 -3.26 -4.85
CA TYR A 118 10.31 -2.86 -4.91
C TYR A 118 11.10 -3.59 -6.00
N LEU A 119 10.75 -4.85 -6.31
CA LEU A 119 11.32 -5.57 -7.46
C LEU A 119 10.94 -4.93 -8.79
N MET A 120 9.67 -4.53 -8.96
CA MET A 120 9.22 -3.82 -10.16
C MET A 120 9.90 -2.45 -10.30
N GLN A 121 9.99 -1.71 -9.18
CA GLN A 121 10.69 -0.44 -9.15
C GLN A 121 12.16 -0.61 -9.54
N TRP A 122 12.85 -1.58 -8.95
CA TRP A 122 14.23 -1.90 -9.30
C TRP A 122 14.38 -2.28 -10.78
N ALA A 123 13.52 -3.15 -11.29
CA ALA A 123 13.60 -3.62 -12.68
C ALA A 123 13.42 -2.47 -13.69
N ILE A 124 12.55 -1.51 -13.42
CA ILE A 124 12.25 -0.43 -14.37
C ILE A 124 13.26 0.71 -14.25
N PHE A 125 13.64 1.11 -13.03
CA PHE A 125 14.44 2.33 -12.83
C PHE A 125 15.95 2.06 -12.83
N HIS A 126 16.40 0.92 -12.29
CA HIS A 126 17.84 0.65 -12.12
C HIS A 126 18.45 -0.26 -13.18
N THR A 127 17.66 -1.16 -13.78
CA THR A 127 18.20 -2.06 -14.81
C THR A 127 18.52 -1.33 -16.11
N PHE A 128 17.76 -0.26 -16.42
CA PHE A 128 17.96 0.51 -17.66
C PHE A 128 18.94 1.67 -17.52
N SER A 129 19.22 2.16 -16.30
CA SER A 129 20.06 3.35 -16.08
C SER A 129 21.49 3.05 -15.64
N GLU A 130 21.70 1.94 -14.95
CA GLU A 130 23.01 1.60 -14.37
C GLU A 130 23.42 0.16 -14.74
N GLY A 131 24.72 -0.09 -14.92
CA GLY A 131 25.22 -1.43 -15.30
C GLY A 131 24.80 -2.52 -14.28
N VAL A 132 24.55 -3.74 -14.77
CA VAL A 132 23.97 -4.87 -14.03
C VAL A 132 24.59 -5.16 -12.65
N LYS A 133 25.90 -4.93 -12.48
CA LYS A 133 26.59 -5.18 -11.21
C LYS A 133 26.23 -4.17 -10.11
N HIS A 134 26.09 -2.90 -10.46
CA HIS A 134 25.71 -1.85 -9.51
C HIS A 134 24.24 -1.96 -9.13
N SER A 135 23.42 -2.40 -10.05
CA SER A 135 21.99 -2.62 -9.89
C SER A 135 21.68 -3.76 -8.90
N LEU A 136 22.45 -4.85 -8.88
CA LEU A 136 22.25 -5.95 -7.93
C LEU A 136 22.61 -5.57 -6.49
N SER A 137 23.66 -4.79 -6.27
CA SER A 137 24.02 -4.28 -4.93
C SER A 137 22.89 -3.43 -4.38
N PHE A 138 22.32 -2.54 -5.18
CA PHE A 138 21.18 -1.70 -4.80
C PHE A 138 19.94 -2.52 -4.40
N LEU A 139 19.65 -3.60 -5.11
CA LEU A 139 18.55 -4.49 -4.80
C LEU A 139 18.71 -5.14 -3.42
N LEU A 140 19.90 -5.66 -3.12
CA LEU A 140 20.17 -6.38 -1.87
C LEU A 140 20.30 -5.44 -0.66
N GLU A 141 20.95 -4.28 -0.84
CA GLU A 141 21.28 -3.37 0.25
C GLU A 141 20.16 -2.37 0.56
N ILE A 142 19.35 -2.00 -0.43
CA ILE A 142 18.32 -0.97 -0.27
C ILE A 142 16.91 -1.53 -0.49
N SER A 143 16.65 -2.17 -1.64
CA SER A 143 15.26 -2.55 -2.00
C SER A 143 14.69 -3.63 -1.10
N LEU A 144 15.44 -4.67 -0.76
CA LEU A 144 14.95 -5.74 0.13
C LEU A 144 14.73 -5.28 1.58
N PRO A 145 15.66 -4.55 2.23
CA PRO A 145 15.40 -3.98 3.55
C PRO A 145 14.19 -3.03 3.56
N SER A 146 14.04 -2.19 2.52
CA SER A 146 12.88 -1.31 2.36
C SER A 146 11.56 -2.07 2.29
N ALA A 147 11.52 -3.20 1.57
CA ALA A 147 10.34 -4.04 1.48
C ALA A 147 9.94 -4.65 2.84
N ILE A 148 10.92 -5.11 3.62
CA ILE A 148 10.69 -5.68 4.95
C ILE A 148 10.21 -4.61 5.93
N LEU A 149 10.87 -3.45 5.96
CA LEU A 149 10.48 -2.33 6.81
C LEU A 149 9.07 -1.84 6.46
N THR A 150 8.77 -1.67 5.17
CA THR A 150 7.44 -1.31 4.68
C THR A 150 6.38 -2.31 5.14
N ALA A 151 6.66 -3.61 5.05
CA ALA A 151 5.72 -4.64 5.48
C ALA A 151 5.43 -4.61 6.99
N LEU A 152 6.40 -4.21 7.82
CA LEU A 152 6.20 -4.08 9.27
C LEU A 152 5.17 -3.00 9.64
N PHE A 153 5.03 -1.96 8.83
CA PHE A 153 4.03 -0.91 9.07
C PHE A 153 2.58 -1.38 8.87
N ILE A 154 2.34 -2.64 8.48
CA ILE A 154 0.97 -3.19 8.42
C ILE A 154 0.31 -3.23 9.81
N PHE A 155 1.08 -3.38 10.92
CA PHE A 155 0.52 -3.51 12.25
C PHE A 155 -0.43 -2.36 12.65
N PRO A 156 -0.01 -1.09 12.66
CA PRO A 156 -0.88 0.01 13.06
C PRO A 156 -2.08 0.15 12.13
N PHE A 157 -1.91 -0.02 10.83
CA PHE A 157 -2.99 0.11 9.85
C PHE A 157 -4.00 -1.04 9.95
N TYR A 158 -3.56 -2.27 10.19
CA TYR A 158 -4.45 -3.39 10.40
C TYR A 158 -5.38 -3.17 11.62
N TYR A 159 -4.83 -2.75 12.75
CA TYR A 159 -5.63 -2.50 13.95
C TYR A 159 -6.59 -1.33 13.76
N LEU A 160 -6.16 -0.28 13.07
CA LEU A 160 -6.99 0.87 12.73
C LEU A 160 -8.23 0.43 11.93
N TYR A 161 -8.06 -0.27 10.81
CA TYR A 161 -9.17 -0.72 9.98
C TYR A 161 -10.03 -1.80 10.65
N LYS A 162 -9.42 -2.69 11.41
CA LYS A 162 -10.16 -3.67 12.22
C LYS A 162 -11.08 -3.00 13.25
N TYR A 163 -10.60 -1.94 13.89
CA TYR A 163 -11.40 -1.17 14.86
C TYR A 163 -12.59 -0.48 14.18
N VAL A 164 -12.35 0.16 13.04
CA VAL A 164 -13.42 0.83 12.27
C VAL A 164 -14.46 -0.17 11.77
N GLU A 165 -14.05 -1.34 11.29
CA GLU A 165 -14.99 -2.38 10.86
C GLU A 165 -15.81 -2.95 12.02
N LYS A 166 -15.22 -3.06 13.21
CA LYS A 166 -15.96 -3.47 14.42
C LYS A 166 -17.09 -2.49 14.79
N ILE A 167 -16.85 -1.19 14.62
CA ILE A 167 -17.87 -0.15 14.83
C ILE A 167 -19.01 -0.27 13.80
N LYS A 168 -18.70 -0.70 12.58
CA LYS A 168 -19.68 -0.87 11.49
C LYS A 168 -20.65 -2.03 11.75
N LEU A 169 -20.23 -3.05 12.50
CA LEU A 169 -21.02 -4.24 12.82
C LEU A 169 -21.92 -4.06 14.05
N GLN A 170 -21.74 -3.01 14.85
CA GLN A 170 -22.60 -2.59 15.95
C GLN A 170 -23.65 -1.57 15.49
#